data_a4a998f58bdb4cc880b58dfc1ca93dcb
#
_entry.id   a4a998f58bdb4cc880b58dfc1ca93dcb
#
_cell.length_a   1.000
_cell.length_b   1.000
_cell.length_c   1.000
_cell.angle_alpha   90.00
_cell.angle_beta   90.00
_cell.angle_gamma   90.00
#
_symmetry.space_group_name_H-M   'P 1'
#
loop_
_entity.id
_entity.type
_entity.pdbx_description
1 polymer ?
#
loop_
_entity_poly.entity_id
_entity_poly.type
_entity_poly.pdbx_seq_one_letter_code
_entity_poly.pdbx_strand_id
1 'polypeptide(L)'
;MRLVVGLMFFMHIGWCYGETVTHLKATFDHSHDAFTQVLQKAVHPQGRASRVDYVQLTQDPVRLSTYLATLSSVSQQQFDGFTQDQQLAFLINAYNGYQLKLVVDHYPIDSVKDVGSFFRSPWDIEFFQLFGDDASLNLIEHGMIREQFNEPRIHFAVNCASISCPPLKRAAFRADQLDAQLEAATVNFLNDESVNRVDSNSNRLLVSKIFDWYGEDFDDVTGFILSKMQGVESSNQAFKLDYLDYDWGLNQRVIE
;
A
#
# COMPACT_ATOMS: atom_id res chain seq x y z
N MET A 1 -83.75 -45.44 -6.38
CA MET A 1 -82.35 -45.86 -6.64
C MET A 1 -81.56 -44.62 -7.00
N ARG A 2 -80.89 -44.04 -6.01
CA ARG A 2 -80.10 -42.78 -6.19
C ARG A 2 -78.60 -43.13 -6.16
N LEU A 3 -77.92 -42.87 -7.27
CA LEU A 3 -76.52 -43.05 -7.42
C LEU A 3 -75.75 -41.80 -6.77
N VAL A 4 -74.88 -42.05 -5.81
CA VAL A 4 -74.00 -41.01 -5.25
C VAL A 4 -72.64 -41.23 -5.90
N VAL A 5 -72.21 -40.23 -6.72
CA VAL A 5 -70.86 -40.17 -7.30
C VAL A 5 -69.99 -39.41 -6.33
N GLY A 6 -68.99 -40.08 -5.73
CA GLY A 6 -68.02 -39.48 -4.87
C GLY A 6 -66.84 -38.90 -5.70
N LEU A 7 -66.60 -37.59 -5.57
CA LEU A 7 -65.46 -36.91 -6.17
C LEU A 7 -64.23 -37.04 -5.22
N MET A 8 -63.20 -37.76 -5.63
CA MET A 8 -61.93 -37.78 -4.92
C MET A 8 -61.05 -36.59 -5.39
N PHE A 9 -60.79 -35.66 -4.46
CA PHE A 9 -59.83 -34.60 -4.66
C PHE A 9 -58.38 -35.13 -4.33
N PHE A 10 -57.52 -35.25 -5.32
CA PHE A 10 -56.09 -35.47 -5.10
C PHE A 10 -55.40 -34.12 -4.80
N MET A 11 -54.98 -33.93 -3.55
CA MET A 11 -54.14 -32.84 -3.16
C MET A 11 -52.68 -33.15 -3.60
N HIS A 12 -52.18 -32.44 -4.63
CA HIS A 12 -50.77 -32.48 -4.98
C HIS A 12 -50.00 -31.56 -4.04
N ILE A 13 -49.26 -32.11 -3.10
CA ILE A 13 -48.27 -31.37 -2.28
C ILE A 13 -47.02 -31.22 -3.13
N GLY A 14 -46.88 -30.04 -3.75
CA GLY A 14 -45.67 -29.65 -4.43
C GLY A 14 -44.58 -29.35 -3.40
N TRP A 15 -43.57 -30.19 -3.31
CA TRP A 15 -42.35 -29.88 -2.58
C TRP A 15 -41.51 -28.89 -3.40
N CYS A 16 -41.48 -27.61 -2.99
CA CYS A 16 -40.48 -26.66 -3.45
C CYS A 16 -39.12 -27.03 -2.82
N TYR A 17 -38.26 -27.66 -3.60
CA TYR A 17 -36.85 -27.70 -3.27
C TYR A 17 -36.29 -26.29 -3.44
N GLY A 18 -36.08 -25.58 -2.34
CA GLY A 18 -35.29 -24.36 -2.32
C GLY A 18 -33.84 -24.73 -2.56
N GLU A 19 -33.33 -24.52 -3.78
CA GLU A 19 -31.90 -24.52 -4.05
C GLU A 19 -31.29 -23.36 -3.27
N THR A 20 -30.60 -23.66 -2.18
CA THR A 20 -29.70 -22.72 -1.54
C THR A 20 -28.51 -22.53 -2.48
N VAL A 21 -28.58 -21.49 -3.32
CA VAL A 21 -27.41 -21.02 -4.07
C VAL A 21 -26.42 -20.49 -3.03
N THR A 22 -25.51 -21.35 -2.61
CA THR A 22 -24.30 -20.93 -1.89
C THR A 22 -23.48 -20.10 -2.88
N HIS A 23 -23.60 -18.77 -2.80
CA HIS A 23 -22.64 -17.88 -3.41
C HIS A 23 -21.26 -18.18 -2.77
N LEU A 24 -20.46 -18.99 -3.45
CA LEU A 24 -19.04 -19.12 -3.13
C LEU A 24 -18.47 -17.71 -3.28
N LYS A 25 -18.22 -17.04 -2.15
CA LYS A 25 -17.54 -15.75 -2.13
C LYS A 25 -16.19 -15.99 -2.79
N ALA A 26 -15.93 -15.32 -3.92
CA ALA A 26 -14.66 -15.48 -4.62
C ALA A 26 -13.51 -15.23 -3.63
N THR A 27 -12.54 -16.13 -3.64
CA THR A 27 -11.32 -15.94 -2.84
C THR A 27 -10.58 -14.71 -3.36
N PHE A 28 -10.04 -13.90 -2.45
CA PHE A 28 -9.22 -12.74 -2.85
C PHE A 28 -7.97 -13.20 -3.62
N ASP A 29 -7.64 -12.48 -4.69
CA ASP A 29 -6.45 -12.77 -5.52
C ASP A 29 -5.20 -12.15 -4.89
N HIS A 30 -4.42 -12.95 -4.18
CA HIS A 30 -3.16 -12.56 -3.54
C HIS A 30 -1.99 -12.38 -4.51
N SER A 31 -2.17 -12.60 -5.82
CA SER A 31 -1.16 -12.24 -6.81
C SER A 31 -1.03 -10.73 -6.99
N HIS A 32 -2.11 -9.98 -6.75
CA HIS A 32 -2.23 -8.55 -6.99
C HIS A 32 -1.83 -8.15 -8.42
N ASP A 33 -1.98 -9.05 -9.39
CA ASP A 33 -1.56 -8.83 -10.78
C ASP A 33 -2.28 -7.63 -11.41
N ALA A 34 -3.55 -7.40 -11.06
CA ALA A 34 -4.28 -6.22 -11.52
C ALA A 34 -3.60 -4.91 -11.08
N PHE A 35 -3.08 -4.85 -9.85
CA PHE A 35 -2.35 -3.68 -9.37
C PHE A 35 -0.97 -3.58 -10.03
N THR A 36 -0.28 -4.69 -10.19
CA THR A 36 0.99 -4.74 -10.94
C THR A 36 0.83 -4.13 -12.34
N GLN A 37 -0.27 -4.42 -13.06
CA GLN A 37 -0.54 -3.83 -14.37
C GLN A 37 -0.74 -2.31 -14.31
N VAL A 38 -1.38 -1.78 -13.27
CA VAL A 38 -1.51 -0.33 -13.03
C VAL A 38 -0.14 0.28 -12.81
N LEU A 39 0.66 -0.30 -11.88
CA LEU A 39 1.99 0.19 -11.54
C LEU A 39 2.96 0.16 -12.72
N GLN A 40 2.93 -0.89 -13.54
CA GLN A 40 3.79 -1.00 -14.74
C GLN A 40 3.56 0.12 -15.75
N LYS A 41 2.32 0.59 -15.87
CA LYS A 41 1.97 1.68 -16.78
C LYS A 41 2.30 3.05 -16.20
N ALA A 42 1.94 3.29 -14.93
CA ALA A 42 2.00 4.60 -14.32
C ALA A 42 3.36 4.94 -13.69
N VAL A 43 4.14 3.92 -13.27
CA VAL A 43 5.40 4.16 -12.53
C VAL A 43 6.59 4.10 -13.47
N HIS A 44 7.39 5.15 -13.47
CA HIS A 44 8.59 5.32 -14.29
C HIS A 44 9.82 5.42 -13.39
N PRO A 45 10.77 4.47 -13.48
CA PRO A 45 12.04 4.55 -12.74
C PRO A 45 12.86 5.77 -13.16
N GLN A 46 13.49 6.41 -12.16
CA GLN A 46 14.44 7.51 -12.37
C GLN A 46 15.63 7.31 -11.44
N GLY A 47 16.66 6.62 -11.92
CA GLY A 47 17.76 6.17 -11.05
C GLY A 47 17.22 5.19 -9.98
N ARG A 48 17.47 5.51 -8.71
CA ARG A 48 16.91 4.76 -7.57
C ARG A 48 15.55 5.27 -7.13
N ALA A 49 15.11 6.44 -7.59
CA ALA A 49 13.79 7.01 -7.36
C ALA A 49 12.76 6.51 -8.39
N SER A 50 11.51 6.91 -8.22
CA SER A 50 10.45 6.70 -9.22
C SER A 50 9.61 7.97 -9.39
N ARG A 51 9.00 8.11 -10.57
CA ARG A 51 8.02 9.15 -10.86
C ARG A 51 6.73 8.51 -11.34
N VAL A 52 5.62 9.13 -11.04
CA VAL A 52 4.28 8.61 -11.37
C VAL A 52 3.64 9.49 -12.44
N ASP A 53 3.11 8.84 -13.47
CA ASP A 53 2.33 9.51 -14.51
C ASP A 53 0.86 9.66 -14.05
N TYR A 54 0.61 10.70 -13.26
CA TYR A 54 -0.72 11.00 -12.75
C TYR A 54 -1.66 11.46 -13.87
N VAL A 55 -1.14 12.07 -14.93
CA VAL A 55 -1.93 12.43 -16.12
C VAL A 55 -2.55 11.18 -16.73
N GLN A 56 -1.76 10.14 -16.95
CA GLN A 56 -2.24 8.86 -17.47
C GLN A 56 -3.27 8.21 -16.54
N LEU A 57 -3.01 8.20 -15.22
CA LEU A 57 -3.94 7.62 -14.25
C LEU A 57 -5.27 8.37 -14.20
N THR A 58 -5.26 9.69 -14.35
CA THR A 58 -6.48 10.51 -14.42
C THR A 58 -7.27 10.28 -15.71
N GLN A 59 -6.58 10.04 -16.83
CA GLN A 59 -7.22 9.73 -18.11
C GLN A 59 -7.81 8.31 -18.20
N ASP A 60 -7.18 7.33 -17.52
CA ASP A 60 -7.65 5.92 -17.46
C ASP A 60 -7.72 5.43 -15.99
N PRO A 61 -8.68 5.92 -15.18
CA PRO A 61 -8.78 5.57 -13.77
C PRO A 61 -9.41 4.18 -13.53
N VAL A 62 -10.02 3.59 -14.57
CA VAL A 62 -10.86 2.38 -14.42
C VAL A 62 -10.07 1.19 -13.85
N ARG A 63 -8.83 0.99 -14.30
CA ARG A 63 -8.01 -0.14 -13.81
C ARG A 63 -7.66 0.00 -12.33
N LEU A 64 -7.28 1.21 -11.91
CA LEU A 64 -6.99 1.48 -10.50
C LEU A 64 -8.27 1.31 -9.65
N SER A 65 -9.38 1.93 -10.05
CA SER A 65 -10.63 1.85 -9.30
C SER A 65 -11.20 0.43 -9.23
N THR A 66 -11.05 -0.38 -10.29
CA THR A 66 -11.44 -1.79 -10.28
C THR A 66 -10.61 -2.59 -9.28
N TYR A 67 -9.29 -2.39 -9.24
CA TYR A 67 -8.44 -3.05 -8.25
C TYR A 67 -8.83 -2.63 -6.82
N LEU A 68 -9.00 -1.33 -6.56
CA LEU A 68 -9.39 -0.83 -5.24
C LEU A 68 -10.75 -1.38 -4.79
N ALA A 69 -11.70 -1.56 -5.70
CA ALA A 69 -12.97 -2.21 -5.39
C ALA A 69 -12.79 -3.67 -4.93
N THR A 70 -11.79 -4.40 -5.44
CA THR A 70 -11.49 -5.74 -4.94
C THR A 70 -10.98 -5.71 -3.50
N LEU A 71 -10.17 -4.71 -3.13
CA LEU A 71 -9.70 -4.51 -1.74
C LEU A 71 -10.88 -4.19 -0.81
N SER A 72 -11.73 -3.21 -1.19
CA SER A 72 -12.90 -2.82 -0.39
C SER A 72 -13.91 -3.95 -0.22
N SER A 73 -13.93 -4.95 -1.11
CA SER A 73 -14.85 -6.08 -1.02
C SER A 73 -14.43 -7.15 0.00
N VAL A 74 -13.19 -7.10 0.49
CA VAL A 74 -12.67 -8.02 1.50
C VAL A 74 -13.31 -7.67 2.85
N SER A 75 -13.95 -8.65 3.49
CA SER A 75 -14.48 -8.47 4.85
C SER A 75 -13.37 -8.70 5.89
N GLN A 76 -13.55 -8.17 7.10
CA GLN A 76 -12.65 -8.42 8.22
C GLN A 76 -12.41 -9.93 8.42
N GLN A 77 -13.46 -10.74 8.41
CA GLN A 77 -13.36 -12.19 8.55
C GLN A 77 -12.50 -12.85 7.46
N GLN A 78 -12.54 -12.34 6.21
CA GLN A 78 -11.68 -12.84 5.14
C GLN A 78 -10.22 -12.44 5.38
N PHE A 79 -9.98 -11.19 5.77
CA PHE A 79 -8.65 -10.68 6.09
C PHE A 79 -8.03 -11.44 7.26
N ASP A 80 -8.78 -11.70 8.31
CA ASP A 80 -8.31 -12.49 9.49
C ASP A 80 -7.91 -13.92 9.12
N GLY A 81 -8.48 -14.46 8.03
CA GLY A 81 -8.11 -15.76 7.49
C GLY A 81 -6.87 -15.79 6.60
N PHE A 82 -6.29 -14.63 6.27
CA PHE A 82 -5.06 -14.55 5.49
C PHE A 82 -3.84 -14.91 6.34
N THR A 83 -2.77 -15.40 5.71
CA THR A 83 -1.49 -15.53 6.40
C THR A 83 -0.91 -14.14 6.73
N GLN A 84 0.01 -14.04 7.69
CA GLN A 84 0.65 -12.75 8.04
C GLN A 84 1.27 -12.06 6.82
N ASP A 85 1.96 -12.80 5.96
CA ASP A 85 2.55 -12.23 4.75
C ASP A 85 1.48 -11.76 3.74
N GLN A 86 0.35 -12.47 3.64
CA GLN A 86 -0.78 -12.04 2.83
C GLN A 86 -1.44 -10.79 3.39
N GLN A 87 -1.60 -10.69 4.71
CA GLN A 87 -2.14 -9.51 5.38
C GLN A 87 -1.23 -8.30 5.16
N LEU A 88 0.08 -8.44 5.38
CA LEU A 88 1.01 -7.34 5.22
C LEU A 88 1.13 -6.89 3.76
N ALA A 89 1.24 -7.83 2.81
CA ALA A 89 1.23 -7.50 1.38
C ALA A 89 -0.06 -6.80 0.95
N PHE A 90 -1.22 -7.26 1.44
CA PHE A 90 -2.51 -6.62 1.20
C PHE A 90 -2.54 -5.18 1.69
N LEU A 91 -2.12 -4.93 2.94
CA LEU A 91 -2.13 -3.59 3.54
C LEU A 91 -1.17 -2.63 2.84
N ILE A 92 0.05 -3.06 2.49
CA ILE A 92 1.00 -2.25 1.71
C ILE A 92 0.42 -1.87 0.34
N ASN A 93 -0.17 -2.83 -0.37
CA ASN A 93 -0.79 -2.56 -1.66
C ASN A 93 -2.04 -1.69 -1.55
N ALA A 94 -2.84 -1.86 -0.47
CA ALA A 94 -3.98 -1.00 -0.19
C ALA A 94 -3.53 0.44 0.06
N TYR A 95 -2.54 0.66 0.93
CA TYR A 95 -1.98 2.00 1.16
C TYR A 95 -1.53 2.64 -0.16
N ASN A 96 -0.68 1.96 -0.92
CA ASN A 96 -0.14 2.49 -2.18
C ASN A 96 -1.24 2.74 -3.23
N GLY A 97 -2.21 1.86 -3.33
CA GLY A 97 -3.32 2.01 -4.27
C GLY A 97 -4.24 3.19 -3.90
N TYR A 98 -4.60 3.33 -2.63
CA TYR A 98 -5.40 4.46 -2.16
C TYR A 98 -4.61 5.77 -2.15
N GLN A 99 -3.29 5.75 -1.92
CA GLN A 99 -2.45 6.94 -2.09
C GLN A 99 -2.46 7.43 -3.54
N LEU A 100 -2.35 6.52 -4.52
CA LEU A 100 -2.51 6.90 -5.94
C LEU A 100 -3.90 7.49 -6.21
N LYS A 101 -4.96 6.88 -5.67
CA LYS A 101 -6.33 7.38 -5.82
C LYS A 101 -6.48 8.78 -5.22
N LEU A 102 -5.94 9.02 -4.02
CA LEU A 102 -6.00 10.33 -3.37
C LEU A 102 -5.43 11.42 -4.28
N VAL A 103 -4.27 11.17 -4.89
CA VAL A 103 -3.67 12.13 -5.82
C VAL A 103 -4.51 12.27 -7.09
N VAL A 104 -4.95 11.16 -7.70
CA VAL A 104 -5.74 11.16 -8.95
C VAL A 104 -7.04 11.94 -8.78
N ASP A 105 -7.72 11.80 -7.64
CA ASP A 105 -9.00 12.48 -7.36
C ASP A 105 -8.84 14.01 -7.20
N HIS A 106 -7.61 14.49 -6.91
CA HIS A 106 -7.34 15.91 -6.67
C HIS A 106 -6.38 16.53 -7.72
N TYR A 107 -5.90 15.72 -8.67
CA TYR A 107 -4.95 16.18 -9.69
C TYR A 107 -5.56 17.23 -10.62
N PRO A 108 -4.84 18.32 -10.99
CA PRO A 108 -3.43 18.59 -10.69
C PRO A 108 -3.20 19.25 -9.31
N ILE A 109 -2.15 18.83 -8.63
CA ILE A 109 -1.65 19.40 -7.37
C ILE A 109 -0.12 19.45 -7.41
N ASP A 110 0.50 20.37 -6.68
CA ASP A 110 1.96 20.45 -6.58
C ASP A 110 2.52 19.59 -5.46
N SER A 111 1.71 19.28 -4.45
CA SER A 111 2.06 18.44 -3.30
C SER A 111 0.83 17.67 -2.81
N VAL A 112 1.03 16.45 -2.28
CA VAL A 112 -0.05 15.73 -1.59
C VAL A 112 -0.60 16.52 -0.40
N LYS A 113 0.20 17.41 0.19
CA LYS A 113 -0.23 18.28 1.29
C LYS A 113 -1.32 19.30 0.88
N ASP A 114 -1.46 19.58 -0.40
CA ASP A 114 -2.49 20.49 -0.92
C ASP A 114 -3.90 19.88 -0.81
N VAL A 115 -4.01 18.56 -0.65
CA VAL A 115 -5.29 17.85 -0.47
C VAL A 115 -5.88 18.04 0.92
N GLY A 116 -5.03 18.27 1.92
CA GLY A 116 -5.44 18.45 3.29
C GLY A 116 -6.01 19.86 3.57
N SER A 117 -6.14 20.17 4.83
CA SER A 117 -6.48 21.50 5.32
C SER A 117 -5.53 21.87 6.47
N PHE A 118 -5.62 23.11 6.95
CA PHE A 118 -4.84 23.53 8.11
C PHE A 118 -5.06 22.63 9.36
N PHE A 119 -6.24 22.02 9.47
CA PHE A 119 -6.63 21.20 10.63
C PHE A 119 -6.67 19.70 10.36
N ARG A 120 -6.50 19.26 9.10
CA ARG A 120 -6.62 17.84 8.73
C ARG A 120 -5.54 17.46 7.72
N SER A 121 -4.69 16.52 8.13
CA SER A 121 -3.71 15.91 7.24
C SER A 121 -4.39 15.18 6.08
N PRO A 122 -3.84 15.19 4.84
CA PRO A 122 -4.38 14.40 3.74
C PRO A 122 -4.49 12.91 4.06
N TRP A 123 -3.60 12.38 4.86
CA TRP A 123 -3.61 10.96 5.26
C TRP A 123 -4.67 10.61 6.32
N ASP A 124 -5.25 11.62 7.01
CA ASP A 124 -6.36 11.43 7.96
C ASP A 124 -7.74 11.49 7.30
N ILE A 125 -7.81 11.82 6.01
CA ILE A 125 -9.09 11.89 5.30
C ILE A 125 -9.62 10.47 5.09
N GLU A 126 -10.82 10.21 5.60
CA GLU A 126 -11.58 8.99 5.32
C GLU A 126 -12.26 9.16 3.96
N PHE A 127 -11.75 8.47 2.92
CA PHE A 127 -12.25 8.61 1.55
C PHE A 127 -12.46 7.28 0.83
N PHE A 128 -12.29 6.18 1.54
CA PHE A 128 -12.53 4.83 1.04
C PHE A 128 -13.07 3.93 2.15
N GLN A 129 -13.51 2.74 1.78
CA GLN A 129 -13.93 1.71 2.75
C GLN A 129 -12.95 0.55 2.74
N LEU A 130 -12.64 0.03 3.93
CA LEU A 130 -11.84 -1.16 4.13
C LEU A 130 -12.50 -2.00 5.22
N PHE A 131 -12.66 -3.30 4.98
CA PHE A 131 -13.32 -4.25 5.87
C PHE A 131 -14.76 -3.89 6.28
N GLY A 132 -15.40 -3.00 5.52
CA GLY A 132 -16.78 -2.55 5.75
C GLY A 132 -16.90 -1.20 6.46
N ASP A 133 -15.79 -0.63 6.94
CA ASP A 133 -15.75 0.65 7.65
C ASP A 133 -15.07 1.74 6.80
N ASP A 134 -15.36 3.01 7.10
CA ASP A 134 -14.67 4.15 6.54
C ASP A 134 -13.20 4.13 7.00
N ALA A 135 -12.28 4.40 6.09
CA ALA A 135 -10.86 4.25 6.32
C ALA A 135 -10.04 5.41 5.74
N SER A 136 -8.88 5.64 6.36
CA SER A 136 -7.87 6.60 5.95
C SER A 136 -6.52 5.90 5.73
N LEU A 137 -5.58 6.61 5.08
CA LEU A 137 -4.23 6.09 4.89
C LEU A 137 -3.49 5.94 6.23
N ASN A 138 -3.67 6.88 7.16
CA ASN A 138 -3.12 6.79 8.50
C ASN A 138 -3.67 5.57 9.28
N LEU A 139 -4.93 5.22 9.08
CA LEU A 139 -5.49 3.99 9.67
C LEU A 139 -4.75 2.75 9.16
N ILE A 140 -4.47 2.67 7.86
CA ILE A 140 -3.71 1.52 7.32
C ILE A 140 -2.28 1.50 7.86
N GLU A 141 -1.56 2.63 7.79
CA GLU A 141 -0.14 2.68 8.17
C GLU A 141 0.05 2.54 9.68
N HIS A 142 -0.62 3.39 10.47
CA HIS A 142 -0.40 3.47 11.91
C HIS A 142 -1.29 2.49 12.68
N GLY A 143 -2.58 2.41 12.34
CA GLY A 143 -3.54 1.59 13.09
C GLY A 143 -3.54 0.10 12.71
N MET A 144 -2.96 -0.27 11.56
CA MET A 144 -2.93 -1.66 11.12
C MET A 144 -1.51 -2.18 10.94
N ILE A 145 -0.70 -1.57 10.04
CA ILE A 145 0.63 -2.11 9.74
C ILE A 145 1.53 -2.01 10.98
N ARG A 146 1.78 -0.80 11.49
CA ARG A 146 2.72 -0.58 12.60
C ARG A 146 2.29 -1.24 13.92
N GLU A 147 0.98 -1.38 14.16
CA GLU A 147 0.49 -2.04 15.37
C GLU A 147 0.56 -3.57 15.31
N GLN A 148 0.39 -4.17 14.12
CA GLN A 148 0.24 -5.61 13.98
C GLN A 148 1.53 -6.32 13.52
N PHE A 149 2.47 -5.59 12.89
CA PHE A 149 3.67 -6.17 12.29
C PHE A 149 4.94 -5.48 12.82
N ASN A 150 5.84 -6.25 13.38
CA ASN A 150 7.18 -5.78 13.75
C ASN A 150 8.11 -5.85 12.51
N GLU A 151 7.86 -4.95 11.54
CA GLU A 151 8.56 -4.97 10.25
C GLU A 151 8.92 -3.54 9.79
N PRO A 152 10.05 -2.98 10.24
CA PRO A 152 10.41 -1.58 9.94
C PRO A 152 10.63 -1.30 8.46
N ARG A 153 10.88 -2.34 7.63
CA ARG A 153 11.08 -2.17 6.19
C ARG A 153 9.82 -1.70 5.45
N ILE A 154 8.66 -1.69 6.12
CA ILE A 154 7.41 -1.14 5.54
C ILE A 154 7.56 0.32 5.19
N HIS A 155 8.39 1.07 5.93
CA HIS A 155 8.65 2.48 5.65
C HIS A 155 9.36 2.73 4.31
N PHE A 156 9.91 1.69 3.67
CA PHE A 156 10.48 1.74 2.32
C PHE A 156 9.56 1.10 1.26
N ALA A 157 8.41 0.60 1.68
CA ALA A 157 7.41 -0.05 0.84
C ALA A 157 6.17 0.80 0.59
N VAL A 158 5.81 1.67 1.54
CA VAL A 158 4.69 2.62 1.41
C VAL A 158 5.18 3.94 0.81
N ASN A 159 4.39 4.50 -0.13
CA ASN A 159 4.77 5.72 -0.85
C ASN A 159 3.75 6.83 -0.59
N CYS A 160 4.18 7.95 -0.05
CA CYS A 160 3.35 9.10 0.29
C CYS A 160 3.17 10.11 -0.86
N ALA A 161 3.52 9.75 -2.09
CA ALA A 161 3.42 10.57 -3.30
C ALA A 161 4.35 11.81 -3.35
N SER A 162 5.36 11.93 -2.48
CA SER A 162 6.32 13.04 -2.54
C SER A 162 7.66 12.63 -3.17
N ILE A 163 8.46 13.63 -3.57
CA ILE A 163 9.76 13.45 -4.23
C ILE A 163 10.73 12.67 -3.34
N SER A 164 10.77 12.97 -2.03
CA SER A 164 11.65 12.30 -1.07
C SER A 164 11.11 10.98 -0.50
N CYS A 165 9.91 10.55 -0.93
CA CYS A 165 9.38 9.23 -0.57
C CYS A 165 10.23 8.09 -1.12
N PRO A 166 10.24 6.94 -0.43
CA PRO A 166 10.70 5.71 -1.03
C PRO A 166 10.01 5.45 -2.36
N PRO A 167 10.73 4.93 -3.37
CA PRO A 167 10.18 4.81 -4.71
C PRO A 167 9.04 3.81 -4.77
N LEU A 168 7.92 4.21 -5.37
CA LEU A 168 6.85 3.29 -5.70
C LEU A 168 7.36 2.25 -6.70
N LYS A 169 7.14 0.97 -6.40
CA LYS A 169 7.60 -0.14 -7.25
C LYS A 169 6.66 -0.32 -8.44
N ARG A 170 7.18 -0.89 -9.53
CA ARG A 170 6.39 -1.26 -10.73
C ARG A 170 5.66 -2.60 -10.59
N ALA A 171 5.75 -3.24 -9.44
CA ALA A 171 5.07 -4.49 -9.11
C ALA A 171 4.48 -4.40 -7.72
N ALA A 172 3.30 -4.97 -7.54
CA ALA A 172 2.66 -5.12 -6.25
C ALA A 172 3.50 -6.01 -5.31
N PHE A 173 3.34 -5.80 -4.01
CA PHE A 173 3.89 -6.70 -3.01
C PHE A 173 3.08 -8.00 -2.98
N ARG A 174 3.76 -9.13 -2.85
CA ARG A 174 3.16 -10.47 -2.87
C ARG A 174 3.66 -11.27 -1.68
N ALA A 175 2.78 -12.01 -1.06
CA ALA A 175 3.11 -12.82 0.12
C ALA A 175 4.28 -13.80 -0.13
N ASP A 176 4.30 -14.46 -1.28
CA ASP A 176 5.34 -15.43 -1.67
C ASP A 176 6.71 -14.79 -1.96
N GLN A 177 6.80 -13.47 -2.05
CA GLN A 177 8.01 -12.70 -2.36
C GLN A 177 8.25 -11.55 -1.35
N LEU A 178 7.43 -11.45 -0.31
CA LEU A 178 7.33 -10.26 0.53
C LEU A 178 8.67 -9.89 1.16
N ASP A 179 9.35 -10.84 1.79
CA ASP A 179 10.66 -10.60 2.41
C ASP A 179 11.69 -10.06 1.41
N ALA A 180 11.82 -10.73 0.26
CA ALA A 180 12.74 -10.30 -0.78
C ALA A 180 12.37 -8.92 -1.38
N GLN A 181 11.06 -8.62 -1.48
CA GLN A 181 10.58 -7.33 -1.98
C GLN A 181 10.82 -6.20 -0.98
N LEU A 182 10.62 -6.44 0.31
CA LEU A 182 10.91 -5.48 1.37
C LEU A 182 12.41 -5.21 1.48
N GLU A 183 13.23 -6.26 1.43
CA GLU A 183 14.69 -6.13 1.43
C GLU A 183 15.18 -5.31 0.22
N ALA A 184 14.70 -5.63 -0.97
CA ALA A 184 15.08 -4.90 -2.18
C ALA A 184 14.64 -3.43 -2.15
N ALA A 185 13.47 -3.12 -1.57
CA ALA A 185 13.01 -1.74 -1.39
C ALA A 185 13.91 -0.98 -0.42
N THR A 186 14.27 -1.60 0.70
CA THR A 186 15.17 -1.06 1.72
C THR A 186 16.55 -0.75 1.15
N VAL A 187 17.18 -1.74 0.52
CA VAL A 187 18.51 -1.57 -0.08
C VAL A 187 18.48 -0.49 -1.17
N ASN A 188 17.43 -0.47 -2.00
CA ASN A 188 17.32 0.55 -3.04
C ASN A 188 17.23 1.97 -2.44
N PHE A 189 16.39 2.16 -1.43
CA PHE A 189 16.19 3.47 -0.80
C PHE A 189 17.43 3.94 -0.03
N LEU A 190 18.04 3.06 0.77
CA LEU A 190 19.22 3.41 1.57
C LEU A 190 20.45 3.74 0.72
N ASN A 191 20.51 3.24 -0.50
CA ASN A 191 21.61 3.54 -1.43
C ASN A 191 21.27 4.63 -2.45
N ASP A 192 20.19 5.38 -2.25
CA ASP A 192 19.90 6.60 -3.01
C ASP A 192 20.59 7.78 -2.33
N GLU A 193 21.71 8.22 -2.93
CA GLU A 193 22.56 9.30 -2.40
C GLU A 193 21.82 10.65 -2.32
N SER A 194 20.69 10.82 -3.02
CA SER A 194 19.89 12.04 -2.94
C SER A 194 19.18 12.19 -1.60
N VAL A 195 18.86 11.08 -0.93
CA VAL A 195 18.12 11.03 0.33
C VAL A 195 18.88 10.34 1.47
N ASN A 196 19.98 9.61 1.18
CA ASN A 196 20.83 8.96 2.19
C ASN A 196 22.26 8.93 1.72
N ARG A 197 23.21 9.44 2.51
CA ARG A 197 24.64 9.43 2.16
C ARG A 197 25.54 9.53 3.37
N VAL A 198 26.77 9.09 3.20
CA VAL A 198 27.83 9.24 4.20
C VAL A 198 28.65 10.48 3.89
N ASP A 199 28.79 11.38 4.86
CA ASP A 199 29.82 12.42 4.85
C ASP A 199 31.04 11.93 5.62
N SER A 200 32.00 11.38 4.89
CA SER A 200 33.25 10.84 5.45
C SER A 200 34.12 11.91 6.08
N ASN A 201 34.01 13.20 5.68
CA ASN A 201 34.82 14.28 6.22
C ASN A 201 34.38 14.67 7.64
N SER A 202 33.12 14.54 7.94
CA SER A 202 32.53 14.91 9.23
C SER A 202 32.06 13.72 10.07
N ASN A 203 32.22 12.48 9.59
CA ASN A 203 31.71 11.25 10.20
C ASN A 203 30.20 11.30 10.45
N ARG A 204 29.44 11.75 9.46
CA ARG A 204 28.00 11.87 9.55
C ARG A 204 27.31 10.93 8.57
N LEU A 205 26.19 10.37 9.03
CA LEU A 205 25.18 9.77 8.18
C LEU A 205 24.10 10.83 7.95
N LEU A 206 24.03 11.35 6.73
CA LEU A 206 22.99 12.27 6.28
C LEU A 206 21.87 11.42 5.70
N VAL A 207 20.75 11.30 6.40
CA VAL A 207 19.70 10.33 6.06
C VAL A 207 18.34 10.99 5.92
N SER A 208 17.42 10.28 5.31
CA SER A 208 16.03 10.71 5.17
C SER A 208 15.37 10.97 6.51
N LYS A 209 14.47 11.95 6.55
CA LYS A 209 13.60 12.22 7.71
C LYS A 209 12.68 11.07 8.11
N ILE A 210 12.54 10.05 7.32
CA ILE A 210 11.86 8.82 7.71
C ILE A 210 12.43 8.24 8.99
N PHE A 211 13.75 8.29 9.17
CA PHE A 211 14.41 7.82 10.39
C PHE A 211 14.22 8.75 11.61
N ASP A 212 13.89 10.04 11.38
CA ASP A 212 13.49 10.97 12.44
C ASP A 212 12.05 10.72 12.89
N TRP A 213 11.15 10.46 11.94
CA TRP A 213 9.73 10.26 12.22
C TRP A 213 9.39 8.87 12.78
N TYR A 214 10.09 7.86 12.30
CA TYR A 214 9.80 6.44 12.57
C TYR A 214 10.96 5.70 13.25
N GLY A 215 11.91 6.44 13.84
CA GLY A 215 13.09 5.85 14.48
C GLY A 215 12.76 4.84 15.56
N GLU A 216 11.60 4.99 16.21
CA GLU A 216 11.10 4.07 17.25
C GLU A 216 10.75 2.67 16.74
N ASP A 217 10.48 2.52 15.43
CA ASP A 217 10.19 1.22 14.82
C ASP A 217 11.46 0.39 14.55
N PHE A 218 12.65 0.97 14.76
CA PHE A 218 13.94 0.33 14.56
C PHE A 218 14.66 0.12 15.90
N ASP A 219 15.13 -1.09 16.17
CA ASP A 219 15.90 -1.38 17.40
C ASP A 219 17.22 -0.57 17.45
N ASP A 220 17.90 -0.46 16.32
CA ASP A 220 19.13 0.34 16.13
C ASP A 220 19.11 0.97 14.72
N VAL A 221 18.69 2.22 14.64
CA VAL A 221 18.62 2.98 13.37
C VAL A 221 19.98 3.00 12.66
N THR A 222 21.06 3.31 13.37
CA THR A 222 22.40 3.44 12.77
C THR A 222 22.91 2.09 12.27
N GLY A 223 22.80 1.06 13.09
CA GLY A 223 23.18 -0.31 12.70
C GLY A 223 22.35 -0.83 11.55
N PHE A 224 21.05 -0.58 11.54
CA PHE A 224 20.16 -0.94 10.43
C PHE A 224 20.63 -0.29 9.12
N ILE A 225 20.85 1.03 9.10
CA ILE A 225 21.29 1.76 7.92
C ILE A 225 22.62 1.21 7.41
N LEU A 226 23.62 1.10 8.29
CA LEU A 226 24.96 0.63 7.92
C LEU A 226 24.98 -0.80 7.39
N SER A 227 24.08 -1.65 7.89
CA SER A 227 23.95 -3.03 7.41
C SER A 227 23.47 -3.17 5.96
N LYS A 228 22.87 -2.10 5.40
CA LYS A 228 22.22 -2.08 4.08
C LYS A 228 22.90 -1.13 3.08
N MET A 229 23.65 -0.14 3.54
CA MET A 229 24.39 0.79 2.68
C MET A 229 25.61 0.13 2.05
N GLN A 230 25.76 0.28 0.75
CA GLN A 230 26.91 -0.24 -0.01
C GLN A 230 28.12 0.70 0.13
N GLY A 231 29.32 0.10 0.17
CA GLY A 231 30.58 0.88 0.19
C GLY A 231 30.89 1.55 1.53
N VAL A 232 30.09 1.31 2.57
CA VAL A 232 30.41 1.75 3.93
C VAL A 232 31.03 0.57 4.66
N GLU A 233 32.34 0.68 4.90
CA GLU A 233 33.02 -0.32 5.74
C GLU A 233 32.46 -0.23 7.16
N SER A 234 32.15 -1.38 7.76
CA SER A 234 31.82 -1.51 9.19
C SER A 234 33.05 -1.17 10.03
N SER A 235 33.52 0.08 9.94
CA SER A 235 34.56 0.57 10.81
C SER A 235 33.96 0.74 12.22
N ASN A 236 34.78 0.54 13.27
CA ASN A 236 34.43 0.87 14.66
C ASN A 236 34.17 2.38 14.87
N GLN A 237 33.84 3.08 13.83
CA GLN A 237 33.64 4.52 13.78
C GLN A 237 32.17 4.84 14.09
N ALA A 238 31.95 5.57 15.16
CA ALA A 238 30.65 6.09 15.51
C ALA A 238 30.25 7.21 14.53
N PHE A 239 29.19 6.99 13.76
CA PHE A 239 28.61 8.03 12.93
C PHE A 239 27.59 8.84 13.73
N LYS A 240 27.57 10.16 13.49
CA LYS A 240 26.48 11.02 13.96
C LYS A 240 25.38 11.04 12.91
N LEU A 241 24.14 10.76 13.30
CA LEU A 241 22.97 10.89 12.45
C LEU A 241 22.60 12.36 12.29
N ASP A 242 22.40 12.79 11.05
CA ASP A 242 21.75 14.05 10.69
C ASP A 242 20.67 13.78 9.63
N TYR A 243 19.59 14.55 9.66
CA TYR A 243 18.46 14.36 8.79
C TYR A 243 18.45 15.39 7.66
N LEU A 244 18.30 14.90 6.43
CA LEU A 244 18.16 15.75 5.24
C LEU A 244 16.77 16.39 5.20
N ASP A 245 16.68 17.53 4.52
CA ASP A 245 15.39 18.14 4.23
C ASP A 245 14.53 17.21 3.38
N TYR A 246 13.21 17.21 3.64
CA TYR A 246 12.27 16.36 2.95
C TYR A 246 11.52 17.17 1.90
N ASP A 247 11.67 16.79 0.65
CA ASP A 247 10.97 17.42 -0.48
C ASP A 247 9.55 16.83 -0.61
N TRP A 248 8.56 17.64 -0.26
CA TRP A 248 7.14 17.30 -0.32
C TRP A 248 6.50 17.56 -1.69
N GLY A 249 7.27 18.06 -2.68
CA GLY A 249 6.80 18.17 -4.05
C GLY A 249 6.27 16.84 -4.57
N LEU A 250 5.22 16.88 -5.38
CA LEU A 250 4.61 15.66 -5.93
C LEU A 250 5.61 14.90 -6.79
N ASN A 251 5.71 13.59 -6.58
CA ASN A 251 6.59 12.69 -7.34
C ASN A 251 6.09 12.43 -8.77
N GLN A 252 5.49 13.45 -9.40
CA GLN A 252 4.94 13.35 -10.74
C GLN A 252 6.02 13.24 -11.82
N ARG A 253 5.69 12.54 -12.89
CA ARG A 253 6.49 12.51 -14.11
C ARG A 253 6.33 13.83 -14.86
N VAL A 254 7.45 14.51 -15.12
CA VAL A 254 7.47 15.65 -16.04
C VAL A 254 7.59 15.08 -17.46
N ILE A 255 6.63 15.40 -18.32
CA ILE A 255 6.65 15.08 -19.75
C ILE A 255 7.19 16.33 -20.44
N GLU A 256 8.42 16.25 -20.96
CA GLU A 256 9.03 17.30 -21.79
C GLU A 256 8.39 17.35 -23.18
#